data_3bb03aeaab1be7228471a9abcd125f1c
#
_entry.id   3bb03aeaab1be7228471a9abcd125f1c
#
_cell.length_a   1.000
_cell.length_b   1.000
_cell.length_c   1.000
_cell.angle_alpha   90.00
_cell.angle_beta   90.00
_cell.angle_gamma   90.00
#
_symmetry.space_group_name_H-M   'P 1'
#
loop_
_entity.id
_entity.type
_entity.pdbx_description
1 polymer ?
#
loop_
_entity_poly.entity_id
_entity_poly.type
_entity_poly.pdbx_seq_one_letter_code
_entity_poly.pdbx_strand_id
1 'polypeptide(L)'
;MMQTMINLVATRQKAGEPAELLRWYNDHVTLLMGFEDLASANLYRCTSLDIAAPEYVCLYDFPSLAAFDAFEASQAKERARQVMASGWGKQSIEVLQRSQYLTGGKRMGPTASPEQGVHIQCLDVTPGPAQAAHQAAHQAAHEADDFRRWMSDSLYVAAARTGVNNYAWYASLDQQQVIVLASTSTTIDPAWRSWWDLPASDPLGIAPSAITAHWQAGYQHLSAWYR
;
A
#
# COMPACT_ATOMS: atom_id res chain seq x y z
N MET A 1 3.01 20.85 -4.41
CA MET A 1 2.95 20.12 -3.12
C MET A 1 3.81 18.89 -3.28
N MET A 2 4.78 18.63 -2.39
CA MET A 2 5.58 17.39 -2.47
C MET A 2 4.67 16.20 -2.19
N GLN A 3 4.69 15.21 -3.08
CA GLN A 3 3.85 14.02 -2.96
C GLN A 3 4.54 12.99 -2.09
N THR A 4 3.90 12.60 -1.00
CA THR A 4 4.38 11.52 -0.13
C THR A 4 4.26 10.17 -0.84
N MET A 5 5.04 9.19 -0.39
CA MET A 5 5.02 7.84 -0.94
C MET A 5 5.11 6.78 0.14
N ILE A 6 4.71 5.58 -0.21
CA ILE A 6 4.98 4.38 0.58
C ILE A 6 5.85 3.39 -0.22
N ASN A 7 6.74 2.69 0.50
CA ASN A 7 7.35 1.46 0.04
C ASN A 7 6.66 0.29 0.74
N LEU A 8 5.95 -0.53 -0.01
CA LEU A 8 5.27 -1.73 0.48
C LEU A 8 6.22 -2.92 0.37
N VAL A 9 6.37 -3.65 1.47
CA VAL A 9 7.10 -4.92 1.51
C VAL A 9 6.15 -5.99 2.03
N ALA A 10 5.74 -6.89 1.14
CA ALA A 10 4.90 -8.05 1.45
C ALA A 10 5.78 -9.28 1.66
N THR A 11 5.53 -10.01 2.75
CA THR A 11 6.37 -11.14 3.14
C THR A 11 5.53 -12.33 3.61
N ARG A 12 6.17 -13.49 3.62
CA ARG A 12 5.69 -14.73 4.23
C ARG A 12 6.75 -15.29 5.16
N GLN A 13 6.32 -15.82 6.30
CA GLN A 13 7.20 -16.57 7.19
C GLN A 13 7.36 -18.01 6.64
N LYS A 14 8.61 -18.44 6.43
CA LYS A 14 8.95 -19.81 5.98
C LYS A 14 9.27 -20.76 7.14
N ALA A 15 9.86 -20.22 8.21
CA ALA A 15 10.32 -21.00 9.35
C ALA A 15 10.38 -20.16 10.63
N GLY A 16 10.44 -20.81 11.78
CA GLY A 16 10.52 -20.17 13.09
C GLY A 16 9.15 -19.85 13.69
N GLU A 17 9.17 -19.29 14.89
CA GLU A 17 7.96 -18.90 15.62
C GLU A 17 7.55 -17.45 15.32
N PRO A 18 6.24 -17.13 15.36
CA PRO A 18 5.77 -15.75 15.15
C PRO A 18 6.45 -14.70 16.05
N ALA A 19 6.78 -15.07 17.29
CA ALA A 19 7.47 -14.17 18.22
C ALA A 19 8.91 -13.87 17.78
N GLU A 20 9.58 -14.78 17.08
CA GLU A 20 10.91 -14.56 16.52
C GLU A 20 10.84 -13.59 15.33
N LEU A 21 9.81 -13.73 14.49
CA LEU A 21 9.55 -12.82 13.39
C LEU A 21 9.35 -11.38 13.90
N LEU A 22 8.51 -11.20 14.94
CA LEU A 22 8.26 -9.87 15.49
C LEU A 22 9.52 -9.23 16.09
N ARG A 23 10.34 -10.01 16.80
CA ARG A 23 11.64 -9.53 17.29
C ARG A 23 12.55 -9.12 16.15
N TRP A 24 12.65 -9.97 15.13
CA TRP A 24 13.46 -9.68 13.95
C TRP A 24 12.97 -8.42 13.23
N TYR A 25 11.66 -8.26 13.02
CA TYR A 25 11.09 -7.05 12.42
C TYR A 25 11.42 -5.81 13.23
N ASN A 26 11.28 -5.89 14.57
CA ASN A 26 11.62 -4.77 15.44
C ASN A 26 13.08 -4.34 15.26
N ASP A 27 14.02 -5.27 15.29
CA ASP A 27 15.44 -4.99 15.13
C ASP A 27 15.76 -4.47 13.72
N HIS A 28 15.19 -5.09 12.69
CA HIS A 28 15.40 -4.71 11.30
C HIS A 28 14.83 -3.32 11.00
N VAL A 29 13.60 -3.03 11.40
CA VAL A 29 12.97 -1.73 11.19
C VAL A 29 13.67 -0.64 11.99
N THR A 30 14.14 -0.92 13.20
CA THR A 30 14.92 0.02 14.01
C THR A 30 16.20 0.45 13.28
N LEU A 31 16.88 -0.45 12.56
CA LEU A 31 18.00 -0.09 11.71
C LEU A 31 17.60 0.83 10.55
N LEU A 32 16.47 0.55 9.90
CA LEU A 32 15.95 1.38 8.81
C LEU A 32 15.53 2.77 9.29
N MET A 33 14.91 2.85 10.47
CA MET A 33 14.55 4.13 11.13
C MET A 33 15.77 4.99 11.48
N GLY A 34 16.98 4.46 11.38
CA GLY A 34 18.21 5.24 11.41
C GLY A 34 18.35 6.24 10.25
N PHE A 35 17.56 6.10 9.17
CA PHE A 35 17.51 7.06 8.09
C PHE A 35 16.54 8.21 8.40
N GLU A 36 17.03 9.46 8.25
CA GLU A 36 16.34 10.65 8.74
C GLU A 36 14.96 10.89 8.11
N ASP A 37 14.83 10.65 6.81
CA ASP A 37 13.58 10.91 6.07
C ASP A 37 12.62 9.71 6.03
N LEU A 38 12.90 8.60 6.72
CA LEU A 38 11.90 7.55 6.94
C LEU A 38 10.95 8.00 8.06
N ALA A 39 9.76 8.47 7.67
CA ALA A 39 8.81 9.09 8.60
C ALA A 39 8.14 8.06 9.52
N SER A 40 7.75 6.91 8.97
CA SER A 40 7.15 5.82 9.76
C SER A 40 7.30 4.47 9.07
N ALA A 41 7.13 3.42 9.86
CA ALA A 41 6.95 2.06 9.37
C ALA A 41 5.78 1.42 10.13
N ASN A 42 4.91 0.70 9.40
CA ASN A 42 3.73 0.05 9.97
C ASN A 42 3.68 -1.41 9.52
N LEU A 43 3.68 -2.34 10.47
CA LEU A 43 3.63 -3.77 10.23
C LEU A 43 2.22 -4.30 10.47
N TYR A 44 1.72 -5.06 9.51
CA TYR A 44 0.40 -5.69 9.51
C TYR A 44 0.53 -7.19 9.31
N ARG A 45 -0.32 -7.96 9.99
CA ARG A 45 -0.47 -9.41 9.82
C ARG A 45 -1.83 -9.74 9.22
N CYS A 46 -1.85 -10.60 8.21
CA CYS A 46 -3.07 -11.09 7.58
C CYS A 46 -3.93 -11.86 8.60
N THR A 47 -5.23 -11.53 8.63
CA THR A 47 -6.23 -12.20 9.49
C THR A 47 -7.21 -13.03 8.66
N SER A 48 -7.15 -12.96 7.33
CA SER A 48 -7.99 -13.75 6.45
C SER A 48 -7.32 -15.10 6.11
N LEU A 49 -8.13 -16.06 5.71
CA LEU A 49 -7.65 -17.37 5.25
C LEU A 49 -7.34 -17.39 3.75
N ASP A 50 -7.26 -16.23 3.10
CA ASP A 50 -6.94 -16.16 1.67
C ASP A 50 -5.46 -16.48 1.46
N ILE A 51 -5.20 -17.62 0.81
CA ILE A 51 -3.85 -18.13 0.55
C ILE A 51 -3.08 -17.24 -0.44
N ALA A 52 -3.78 -16.46 -1.26
CA ALA A 52 -3.15 -15.55 -2.23
C ALA A 52 -2.61 -14.27 -1.58
N ALA A 53 -3.15 -13.87 -0.42
CA ALA A 53 -2.70 -12.67 0.27
C ALA A 53 -1.37 -12.90 1.01
N PRO A 54 -0.47 -11.88 1.07
CA PRO A 54 0.74 -11.92 1.88
C PRO A 54 0.42 -12.12 3.36
N GLU A 55 1.21 -12.91 4.06
CA GLU A 55 1.03 -13.13 5.49
C GLU A 55 1.32 -11.86 6.31
N TYR A 56 2.35 -11.12 5.90
CA TYR A 56 2.72 -9.83 6.51
C TYR A 56 2.91 -8.77 5.45
N VAL A 57 2.51 -7.54 5.79
CA VAL A 57 2.74 -6.35 4.98
C VAL A 57 3.37 -5.29 5.87
N CYS A 58 4.51 -4.75 5.45
CA CYS A 58 5.14 -3.60 6.08
C CYS A 58 5.08 -2.40 5.12
N LEU A 59 4.55 -1.28 5.60
CA LEU A 59 4.46 -0.02 4.88
C LEU A 59 5.48 0.95 5.46
N TYR A 60 6.36 1.48 4.64
CA TYR A 60 7.37 2.47 4.99
C TYR A 60 7.00 3.80 4.32
N ASP A 61 6.77 4.83 5.13
CA ASP A 61 6.34 6.14 4.66
C ASP A 61 7.53 7.09 4.46
N PHE A 62 7.59 7.71 3.28
CA PHE A 62 8.59 8.72 2.92
C PHE A 62 7.92 10.02 2.48
N PRO A 63 8.53 11.19 2.79
CA PRO A 63 7.99 12.49 2.41
C PRO A 63 8.02 12.73 0.90
N SER A 64 8.84 11.99 0.15
CA SER A 64 8.96 12.12 -1.30
C SER A 64 9.68 10.93 -1.93
N LEU A 65 9.60 10.81 -3.26
CA LEU A 65 10.40 9.86 -4.02
C LEU A 65 11.90 10.12 -3.87
N ALA A 66 12.33 11.38 -3.85
CA ALA A 66 13.75 11.74 -3.65
C ALA A 66 14.28 11.28 -2.29
N ALA A 67 13.46 11.36 -1.23
CA ALA A 67 13.81 10.83 0.08
C ALA A 67 13.97 9.29 0.06
N PHE A 68 13.10 8.60 -0.69
CA PHE A 68 13.24 7.16 -0.89
C PHE A 68 14.50 6.79 -1.68
N ASP A 69 14.84 7.52 -2.75
CA ASP A 69 16.06 7.28 -3.52
C ASP A 69 17.32 7.48 -2.64
N ALA A 70 17.32 8.52 -1.82
CA ALA A 70 18.39 8.75 -0.84
C ALA A 70 18.45 7.62 0.22
N PHE A 71 17.29 7.10 0.66
CA PHE A 71 17.22 5.95 1.56
C PHE A 71 17.85 4.70 0.95
N GLU A 72 17.54 4.38 -0.32
CA GLU A 72 18.10 3.19 -1.00
C GLU A 72 19.65 3.24 -1.08
N ALA A 73 20.24 4.45 -1.11
CA ALA A 73 21.69 4.67 -1.09
C ALA A 73 22.27 4.81 0.33
N SER A 74 21.46 4.75 1.40
CA SER A 74 21.88 5.07 2.77
C SER A 74 22.61 3.94 3.46
N GLN A 75 23.43 4.30 4.47
CA GLN A 75 24.06 3.32 5.34
C GLN A 75 23.02 2.53 6.18
N ALA A 76 21.90 3.14 6.55
CA ALA A 76 20.83 2.47 7.29
C ALA A 76 20.28 1.30 6.46
N LYS A 77 19.99 1.54 5.18
CA LYS A 77 19.53 0.52 4.24
C LYS A 77 20.57 -0.58 4.04
N GLU A 78 21.83 -0.22 3.85
CA GLU A 78 22.91 -1.20 3.66
C GLU A 78 23.10 -2.09 4.89
N ARG A 79 23.07 -1.54 6.10
CA ARG A 79 23.14 -2.32 7.35
C ARG A 79 21.94 -3.28 7.46
N ALA A 80 20.72 -2.80 7.21
CA ALA A 80 19.54 -3.64 7.24
C ALA A 80 19.59 -4.75 6.17
N ARG A 81 20.12 -4.47 4.98
CA ARG A 81 20.35 -5.47 3.92
C ARG A 81 21.34 -6.55 4.35
N GLN A 82 22.43 -6.18 5.02
CA GLN A 82 23.41 -7.14 5.54
C GLN A 82 22.82 -8.06 6.61
N VAL A 83 22.00 -7.51 7.53
CA VAL A 83 21.27 -8.30 8.53
C VAL A 83 20.26 -9.25 7.86
N MET A 84 19.57 -8.77 6.83
CA MET A 84 18.63 -9.62 6.05
C MET A 84 19.35 -10.73 5.28
N ALA A 85 20.53 -10.43 4.70
CA ALA A 85 21.31 -11.37 3.91
C ALA A 85 22.02 -12.45 4.74
N SER A 86 22.13 -12.25 6.05
CA SER A 86 22.77 -13.16 7.00
C SER A 86 21.82 -13.52 8.13
N GLY A 87 21.95 -14.72 8.67
CA GLY A 87 21.21 -15.14 9.86
C GLY A 87 19.74 -15.49 9.60
N TRP A 88 18.90 -15.25 10.61
CA TRP A 88 17.55 -15.74 10.71
C TRP A 88 16.63 -15.22 9.56
N GLY A 89 16.71 -13.95 9.23
CA GLY A 89 15.86 -13.33 8.20
C GLY A 89 15.98 -14.00 6.84
N LYS A 90 17.21 -14.33 6.41
CA LYS A 90 17.46 -15.03 5.14
C LYS A 90 16.78 -16.41 5.07
N GLN A 91 16.78 -17.12 6.19
CA GLN A 91 16.26 -18.49 6.24
C GLN A 91 14.76 -18.52 6.45
N SER A 92 14.22 -17.55 7.19
CA SER A 92 12.89 -17.60 7.76
C SER A 92 11.88 -16.67 7.07
N ILE A 93 12.33 -15.74 6.24
CA ILE A 93 11.46 -14.77 5.56
C ILE A 93 11.59 -14.89 4.05
N GLU A 94 10.44 -14.93 3.38
CA GLU A 94 10.31 -14.80 1.93
C GLU A 94 9.70 -13.43 1.62
N VAL A 95 10.39 -12.64 0.80
CA VAL A 95 9.83 -11.39 0.27
C VAL A 95 9.05 -11.73 -1.00
N LEU A 96 7.73 -11.55 -0.94
CA LEU A 96 6.82 -11.84 -2.04
C LEU A 96 6.69 -10.66 -3.00
N GLN A 97 6.68 -9.44 -2.43
CA GLN A 97 6.52 -8.20 -3.20
C GLN A 97 7.29 -7.06 -2.52
N ARG A 98 7.89 -6.22 -3.34
CA ARG A 98 8.43 -4.92 -2.92
C ARG A 98 8.07 -3.90 -3.99
N SER A 99 7.26 -2.93 -3.65
CA SER A 99 6.73 -1.96 -4.61
C SER A 99 6.60 -0.58 -3.99
N GLN A 100 6.79 0.43 -4.82
CA GLN A 100 6.72 1.84 -4.44
C GLN A 100 5.44 2.45 -5.00
N TYR A 101 4.76 3.21 -4.17
CA TYR A 101 3.50 3.85 -4.53
C TYR A 101 3.50 5.29 -4.06
N LEU A 102 3.02 6.18 -4.93
CA LEU A 102 2.77 7.58 -4.59
C LEU A 102 1.39 7.73 -3.98
N THR A 103 1.26 8.60 -2.99
CA THR A 103 -0.03 8.90 -2.37
C THR A 103 -0.97 9.51 -3.41
N GLY A 104 -2.09 8.85 -3.64
CA GLY A 104 -3.15 9.32 -4.51
C GLY A 104 -4.14 10.21 -3.77
N GLY A 105 -4.60 9.74 -2.61
CA GLY A 105 -5.52 10.48 -1.76
C GLY A 105 -5.86 9.74 -0.47
N LYS A 106 -6.49 10.45 0.45
CA LYS A 106 -6.97 9.88 1.70
C LYS A 106 -8.25 10.57 2.15
N ARG A 107 -9.11 9.80 2.80
CA ARG A 107 -10.24 10.31 3.57
C ARG A 107 -10.05 9.87 5.01
N MET A 108 -10.05 10.82 5.92
CA MET A 108 -9.96 10.58 7.36
C MET A 108 -11.32 10.91 7.96
N GLY A 109 -11.98 9.89 8.48
CA GLY A 109 -13.16 10.06 9.34
C GLY A 109 -12.76 10.36 10.78
N PRO A 110 -13.71 10.42 11.72
CA PRO A 110 -13.40 10.51 13.14
C PRO A 110 -12.48 9.36 13.52
N THR A 111 -11.47 9.68 14.30
CA THR A 111 -10.29 8.87 14.66
C THR A 111 -10.61 7.39 14.82
N ALA A 112 -10.06 6.58 13.92
CA ALA A 112 -10.09 5.13 14.06
C ALA A 112 -9.27 4.73 15.31
N SER A 113 -9.85 3.88 16.17
CA SER A 113 -9.12 3.29 17.28
C SER A 113 -7.97 2.45 16.76
N PRO A 114 -6.77 2.43 17.39
CA PRO A 114 -5.65 1.59 17.00
C PRO A 114 -5.95 0.08 17.03
N GLU A 115 -7.05 -0.33 17.65
CA GLU A 115 -7.51 -1.72 17.68
C GLU A 115 -8.29 -2.14 16.40
N GLN A 116 -8.49 -1.21 15.47
CA GLN A 116 -9.23 -1.50 14.25
C GLN A 116 -8.33 -2.23 13.24
N GLY A 117 -8.90 -3.26 12.63
CA GLY A 117 -8.28 -3.93 11.51
C GLY A 117 -8.17 -3.01 10.29
N VAL A 118 -7.30 -3.37 9.37
CA VAL A 118 -7.16 -2.72 8.06
C VAL A 118 -7.48 -3.74 6.99
N HIS A 119 -8.30 -3.36 6.03
CA HIS A 119 -8.42 -4.12 4.79
C HIS A 119 -7.47 -3.52 3.76
N ILE A 120 -6.58 -4.34 3.22
CA ILE A 120 -5.61 -3.92 2.20
C ILE A 120 -5.98 -4.62 0.89
N GLN A 121 -6.07 -3.83 -0.17
CA GLN A 121 -6.27 -4.28 -1.54
C GLN A 121 -5.08 -3.86 -2.38
N CYS A 122 -4.44 -4.83 -3.05
CA CYS A 122 -3.49 -4.59 -4.13
C CYS A 122 -4.21 -4.90 -5.44
N LEU A 123 -4.36 -3.92 -6.29
CA LEU A 123 -5.18 -3.98 -7.49
C LEU A 123 -4.30 -3.74 -8.72
N ASP A 124 -4.45 -4.59 -9.72
CA ASP A 124 -3.88 -4.36 -11.04
C ASP A 124 -4.87 -3.52 -11.86
N VAL A 125 -4.34 -2.48 -12.51
CA VAL A 125 -5.11 -1.49 -13.28
C VAL A 125 -4.71 -1.57 -14.74
N THR A 126 -5.66 -1.87 -15.61
CA THR A 126 -5.44 -1.81 -17.05
C THR A 126 -5.89 -0.46 -17.58
N PRO A 127 -5.00 0.36 -18.19
CA PRO A 127 -5.37 1.66 -18.73
C PRO A 127 -6.53 1.58 -19.71
N GLY A 128 -7.43 2.56 -19.67
CA GLY A 128 -8.47 2.73 -20.67
C GLY A 128 -7.92 3.20 -22.02
N PRO A 129 -8.69 3.09 -23.12
CA PRO A 129 -8.22 3.48 -24.47
C PRO A 129 -7.76 4.93 -24.55
N ALA A 130 -8.45 5.85 -23.92
CA ALA A 130 -8.04 7.26 -23.84
C ALA A 130 -6.72 7.41 -23.09
N GLN A 131 -6.58 6.78 -21.93
CA GLN A 131 -5.38 6.80 -21.10
C GLN A 131 -4.18 6.19 -21.85
N ALA A 132 -4.36 5.07 -22.56
CA ALA A 132 -3.31 4.44 -23.36
C ALA A 132 -2.85 5.31 -24.55
N ALA A 133 -3.77 5.99 -25.24
CA ALA A 133 -3.46 6.90 -26.33
C ALA A 133 -2.67 8.14 -25.85
N HIS A 134 -2.97 8.62 -24.69
CA HIS A 134 -2.32 9.77 -24.08
C HIS A 134 -0.93 9.43 -23.53
N GLN A 135 -0.73 8.28 -22.89
CA GLN A 135 0.60 7.81 -22.46
C GLN A 135 1.59 7.76 -23.62
N ALA A 136 1.11 7.43 -24.83
CA ALA A 136 1.93 7.46 -26.05
C ALA A 136 2.29 8.87 -26.53
N ALA A 137 1.58 9.92 -26.08
CA ALA A 137 1.70 11.30 -26.57
C ALA A 137 2.50 12.26 -25.67
N HIS A 138 3.22 11.78 -24.66
CA HIS A 138 3.99 12.60 -23.68
C HIS A 138 3.19 13.65 -22.88
N GLN A 139 1.89 13.49 -22.70
CA GLN A 139 1.06 14.38 -21.89
C GLN A 139 0.89 13.93 -20.41
N ALA A 140 1.87 13.21 -19.87
CA ALA A 140 1.80 12.45 -18.63
C ALA A 140 1.34 13.21 -17.36
N ALA A 141 1.50 14.52 -17.28
CA ALA A 141 1.16 15.27 -16.06
C ALA A 141 -0.36 15.48 -15.87
N HIS A 142 -1.09 15.83 -16.94
CA HIS A 142 -2.54 16.03 -16.87
C HIS A 142 -3.31 14.73 -16.61
N GLU A 143 -2.84 13.64 -17.15
CA GLU A 143 -3.45 12.32 -17.04
C GLU A 143 -3.32 11.71 -15.65
N ALA A 144 -2.17 11.90 -15.02
CA ALA A 144 -1.98 11.51 -13.63
C ALA A 144 -3.02 12.20 -12.72
N ASP A 145 -3.38 13.44 -13.02
CA ASP A 145 -4.37 14.18 -12.26
C ASP A 145 -5.81 13.71 -12.57
N ASP A 146 -6.11 13.34 -13.81
CA ASP A 146 -7.41 12.83 -14.21
C ASP A 146 -7.66 11.42 -13.63
N PHE A 147 -6.69 10.52 -13.73
CA PHE A 147 -6.77 9.21 -13.10
C PHE A 147 -6.94 9.34 -11.58
N ARG A 148 -6.19 10.23 -10.92
CA ARG A 148 -6.31 10.48 -9.48
C ARG A 148 -7.69 11.02 -9.11
N ARG A 149 -8.23 11.91 -9.92
CA ARG A 149 -9.58 12.45 -9.71
C ARG A 149 -10.60 11.33 -9.81
N TRP A 150 -10.56 10.54 -10.88
CA TRP A 150 -11.47 9.41 -11.07
C TRP A 150 -11.38 8.41 -9.90
N MET A 151 -10.18 8.02 -9.49
CA MET A 151 -9.95 7.13 -8.34
C MET A 151 -10.54 7.69 -7.06
N SER A 152 -10.28 8.98 -6.79
CA SER A 152 -10.78 9.65 -5.57
C SER A 152 -12.31 9.71 -5.56
N ASP A 153 -12.93 10.03 -6.68
CA ASP A 153 -14.38 10.11 -6.82
C ASP A 153 -15.02 8.72 -6.68
N SER A 154 -14.44 7.70 -7.31
CA SER A 154 -14.91 6.32 -7.23
C SER A 154 -14.84 5.77 -5.80
N LEU A 155 -13.71 5.96 -5.11
CA LEU A 155 -13.56 5.57 -3.72
C LEU A 155 -14.46 6.36 -2.78
N TYR A 156 -14.69 7.65 -3.06
CA TYR A 156 -15.65 8.46 -2.28
C TYR A 156 -17.08 7.90 -2.38
N VAL A 157 -17.52 7.57 -3.59
CA VAL A 157 -18.85 6.96 -3.83
C VAL A 157 -18.95 5.59 -3.16
N ALA A 158 -17.93 4.75 -3.30
CA ALA A 158 -17.88 3.44 -2.66
C ALA A 158 -17.94 3.54 -1.13
N ALA A 159 -17.16 4.44 -0.55
CA ALA A 159 -17.13 4.69 0.89
C ALA A 159 -18.49 5.14 1.42
N ALA A 160 -19.19 6.02 0.68
CA ALA A 160 -20.52 6.48 1.06
C ALA A 160 -21.57 5.34 1.04
N ARG A 161 -21.43 4.38 0.13
CA ARG A 161 -22.36 3.23 -0.01
C ARG A 161 -22.09 2.13 1.00
N THR A 162 -20.82 1.90 1.35
CA THR A 162 -20.39 0.77 2.18
C THR A 162 -20.13 1.15 3.64
N GLY A 163 -20.25 2.44 3.99
CA GLY A 163 -19.99 2.94 5.32
C GLY A 163 -18.51 2.98 5.73
N VAL A 164 -17.59 2.80 4.78
CA VAL A 164 -16.15 2.93 5.01
C VAL A 164 -15.80 4.41 5.17
N ASN A 165 -15.38 4.82 6.37
CA ASN A 165 -15.15 6.23 6.69
C ASN A 165 -13.68 6.65 6.61
N ASN A 166 -12.76 5.69 6.73
CA ASN A 166 -11.32 5.92 6.69
C ASN A 166 -10.69 5.08 5.61
N TYR A 167 -10.11 5.72 4.61
CA TYR A 167 -9.32 5.04 3.59
C TYR A 167 -8.16 5.93 3.12
N ALA A 168 -7.11 5.27 2.62
CA ALA A 168 -6.05 5.89 1.84
C ALA A 168 -5.80 5.04 0.60
N TRP A 169 -5.40 5.67 -0.50
CA TRP A 169 -5.00 4.95 -1.68
C TRP A 169 -3.71 5.51 -2.26
N TYR A 170 -2.99 4.66 -2.94
CA TYR A 170 -1.67 4.91 -3.48
C TYR A 170 -1.57 4.26 -4.86
N ALA A 171 -0.89 4.91 -5.79
CA ALA A 171 -0.67 4.37 -7.13
C ALA A 171 0.82 4.12 -7.37
N SER A 172 1.16 3.03 -8.05
CA SER A 172 2.51 2.79 -8.55
C SER A 172 2.93 3.90 -9.52
N LEU A 173 4.24 4.07 -9.72
CA LEU A 173 4.78 5.13 -10.59
C LEU A 173 4.26 5.03 -12.03
N ASP A 174 4.02 3.83 -12.51
CA ASP A 174 3.46 3.53 -13.84
C ASP A 174 1.93 3.48 -13.87
N GLN A 175 1.28 3.70 -12.73
CA GLN A 175 -0.18 3.65 -12.54
C GLN A 175 -0.83 2.30 -12.91
N GLN A 176 -0.05 1.24 -13.01
CA GLN A 176 -0.57 -0.09 -13.32
C GLN A 176 -1.00 -0.86 -12.07
N GLN A 177 -0.60 -0.39 -10.89
CA GLN A 177 -1.06 -0.94 -9.62
C GLN A 177 -1.55 0.15 -8.68
N VAL A 178 -2.55 -0.19 -7.89
CA VAL A 178 -3.11 0.65 -6.84
C VAL A 178 -3.19 -0.13 -5.54
N ILE A 179 -2.77 0.49 -4.46
CA ILE A 179 -3.02 0.00 -3.10
C ILE A 179 -4.12 0.83 -2.46
N VAL A 180 -5.12 0.16 -1.92
CA VAL A 180 -6.17 0.79 -1.12
C VAL A 180 -6.14 0.20 0.29
N LEU A 181 -6.03 1.08 1.27
CA LEU A 181 -6.12 0.73 2.69
C LEU A 181 -7.42 1.31 3.23
N ALA A 182 -8.26 0.47 3.82
CA ALA A 182 -9.48 0.90 4.48
C ALA A 182 -9.47 0.45 5.95
N SER A 183 -9.61 1.37 6.88
CA SER A 183 -9.74 1.02 8.30
C SER A 183 -11.15 0.51 8.58
N THR A 184 -11.23 -0.58 9.33
CA THR A 184 -12.49 -1.25 9.64
C THR A 184 -12.62 -1.45 11.14
N SER A 185 -13.77 -1.07 11.71
CA SER A 185 -14.15 -1.42 13.08
C SER A 185 -14.91 -2.75 13.16
N THR A 186 -15.31 -3.30 12.03
CA THR A 186 -16.12 -4.51 11.88
C THR A 186 -15.74 -5.24 10.59
N THR A 187 -16.48 -6.29 10.24
CA THR A 187 -16.33 -6.97 8.95
C THR A 187 -16.56 -5.98 7.81
N ILE A 188 -15.64 -5.92 6.86
CA ILE A 188 -15.80 -5.09 5.67
C ILE A 188 -17.02 -5.55 4.86
N ASP A 189 -17.83 -4.58 4.43
CA ASP A 189 -18.94 -4.83 3.50
C ASP A 189 -18.39 -5.51 2.23
N PRO A 190 -19.00 -6.62 1.78
CA PRO A 190 -18.59 -7.28 0.54
C PRO A 190 -18.52 -6.36 -0.67
N ALA A 191 -19.40 -5.35 -0.75
CA ALA A 191 -19.39 -4.36 -1.84
C ALA A 191 -18.13 -3.47 -1.83
N TRP A 192 -17.44 -3.32 -0.69
CA TRP A 192 -16.14 -2.65 -0.66
C TRP A 192 -15.04 -3.47 -1.33
N ARG A 193 -15.18 -4.79 -1.38
CA ARG A 193 -14.17 -5.68 -1.98
C ARG A 193 -14.11 -5.56 -3.50
N SER A 194 -15.19 -5.08 -4.11
CA SER A 194 -15.29 -4.83 -5.55
C SER A 194 -15.84 -3.43 -5.82
N TRP A 195 -15.37 -2.43 -5.09
CA TRP A 195 -15.86 -1.04 -5.21
C TRP A 195 -15.75 -0.49 -6.63
N TRP A 196 -14.82 -1.01 -7.42
CA TRP A 196 -14.61 -0.63 -8.82
C TRP A 196 -15.75 -1.10 -9.74
N ASP A 197 -16.56 -2.07 -9.33
CA ASP A 197 -17.77 -2.50 -10.06
C ASP A 197 -18.96 -1.57 -9.79
N LEU A 198 -18.82 -0.64 -8.84
CA LEU A 198 -19.85 0.34 -8.54
C LEU A 198 -19.89 1.39 -9.67
N PRO A 199 -21.07 1.75 -10.18
CA PRO A 199 -21.18 2.74 -11.24
C PRO A 199 -20.68 4.09 -10.72
N ALA A 200 -19.51 4.50 -11.18
CA ALA A 200 -19.01 5.85 -11.07
C ALA A 200 -19.29 6.57 -12.38
N SER A 201 -19.62 7.87 -12.31
CA SER A 201 -19.73 8.68 -13.53
C SER A 201 -18.33 8.84 -14.14
N ASP A 202 -18.16 8.47 -15.38
CA ASP A 202 -16.94 8.66 -16.15
C ASP A 202 -17.21 9.52 -17.39
N PRO A 203 -17.53 10.82 -17.20
CA PRO A 203 -17.89 11.69 -18.31
C PRO A 203 -16.71 11.98 -19.26
N LEU A 204 -15.48 11.69 -18.84
CA LEU A 204 -14.26 11.95 -19.61
C LEU A 204 -13.68 10.70 -20.26
N GLY A 205 -14.24 9.51 -19.99
CA GLY A 205 -13.71 8.24 -20.51
C GLY A 205 -12.33 7.87 -19.98
N ILE A 206 -11.99 8.32 -18.77
CA ILE A 206 -10.68 8.12 -18.11
C ILE A 206 -10.67 6.90 -17.19
N ALA A 207 -11.82 6.26 -17.00
CA ALA A 207 -11.87 5.04 -16.21
C ALA A 207 -10.96 3.95 -16.80
N PRO A 208 -10.26 3.17 -15.94
CA PRO A 208 -9.53 2.00 -16.40
C PRO A 208 -10.43 1.05 -17.19
N SER A 209 -9.88 0.37 -18.19
CA SER A 209 -10.61 -0.67 -18.93
C SER A 209 -10.87 -1.91 -18.08
N ALA A 210 -10.01 -2.19 -17.09
CA ALA A 210 -10.21 -3.22 -16.09
C ALA A 210 -9.47 -2.90 -14.79
N ILE A 211 -10.05 -3.28 -13.67
CA ILE A 211 -9.41 -3.37 -12.37
C ILE A 211 -9.61 -4.78 -11.85
N THR A 212 -8.54 -5.44 -11.48
CA THR A 212 -8.57 -6.79 -10.91
C THR A 212 -7.79 -6.86 -9.61
N ALA A 213 -8.29 -7.62 -8.64
CA ALA A 213 -7.54 -7.82 -7.41
C ALA A 213 -6.32 -8.69 -7.69
N HIS A 214 -5.12 -8.15 -7.47
CA HIS A 214 -3.90 -8.94 -7.38
C HIS A 214 -3.92 -9.78 -6.11
N TRP A 215 -4.20 -9.15 -4.99
CA TRP A 215 -4.59 -9.77 -3.73
C TRP A 215 -5.37 -8.76 -2.85
N GLN A 216 -6.19 -9.29 -1.94
CA GLN A 216 -6.88 -8.46 -0.95
C GLN A 216 -7.15 -9.27 0.33
N ALA A 217 -6.99 -8.66 1.49
CA ALA A 217 -7.22 -9.32 2.75
C ALA A 217 -7.48 -8.33 3.91
N GLY A 218 -8.05 -8.85 4.99
CA GLY A 218 -8.07 -8.19 6.28
C GLY A 218 -6.73 -8.37 7.00
N TYR A 219 -6.26 -7.32 7.65
CA TYR A 219 -5.01 -7.30 8.40
C TYR A 219 -5.20 -6.71 9.78
N GLN A 220 -4.48 -7.24 10.75
CA GLN A 220 -4.31 -6.67 12.07
C GLN A 220 -3.02 -5.86 12.11
N HIS A 221 -3.08 -4.64 12.63
CA HIS A 221 -1.90 -3.84 12.91
C HIS A 221 -1.13 -4.46 14.07
N LEU A 222 0.16 -4.73 13.90
CA LEU A 222 1.01 -5.34 14.90
C LEU A 222 1.94 -4.35 15.59
N SER A 223 2.59 -3.50 14.83
CA SER A 223 3.61 -2.56 15.32
C SER A 223 3.72 -1.34 14.44
N ALA A 224 4.06 -0.21 15.05
CA ALA A 224 4.38 1.02 14.35
C ALA A 224 5.64 1.66 14.94
N TRP A 225 6.45 2.24 14.07
CA TRP A 225 7.65 3.01 14.38
C TRP A 225 7.47 4.39 13.77
N TYR A 226 7.68 5.42 14.57
CA TYR A 226 7.51 6.83 14.18
C TYR A 226 8.77 7.63 14.52
N ARG A 227 8.95 8.73 13.81
CA ARG A 227 9.87 9.81 14.16
C ARG A 227 9.12 11.03 14.64
#